data_bba8ca1d0730e34d2c8088119f1fb930
#
_entry.id   bba8ca1d0730e34d2c8088119f1fb930
#
_cell.length_a   1.000
_cell.length_b   1.000
_cell.length_c   1.000
_cell.angle_alpha   90.00
_cell.angle_beta   90.00
_cell.angle_gamma   90.00
#
_symmetry.space_group_name_H-M   'P 1'
#
loop_
_entity.id
_entity.type
_entity.pdbx_description
1 polymer ?
#
loop_
_entity_poly.entity_id
_entity_poly.type
_entity_poly.pdbx_seq_one_letter_code
_entity_poly.pdbx_strand_id
1 'polypeptide(L)'
;MGIHFVISTQRPTTNIITCWIKANFPARIAFRIPARCRSNTIIDCGGAEYLNGNGDMLVRLDSSDPVHIQGAYIEDKEIERIVSYIAQQESYDSSKSSDITICTE
;
A
#
# COMPACT_ATOMS: atom_id res chain seq x y z
N MET A 1 -10.42 16.79 -10.51
CA MET A 1 -9.80 17.23 -9.26
C MET A 1 -8.53 16.41 -9.01
N GLY A 2 -7.41 17.06 -8.68
CA GLY A 2 -6.13 16.41 -8.45
C GLY A 2 -5.88 16.03 -7.00
N ILE A 3 -6.76 15.22 -6.39
CA ILE A 3 -6.54 14.68 -5.04
C ILE A 3 -6.16 13.21 -5.18
N HIS A 4 -4.96 12.87 -4.69
CA HIS A 4 -4.46 11.50 -4.68
C HIS A 4 -4.50 10.95 -3.26
N PHE A 5 -4.99 9.72 -3.11
CA PHE A 5 -5.04 9.03 -1.82
C PHE A 5 -4.26 7.72 -1.90
N VAL A 6 -3.48 7.45 -0.87
CA VAL A 6 -2.91 6.13 -0.60
C VAL A 6 -3.45 5.64 0.73
N ILE A 7 -4.09 4.48 0.72
CA ILE A 7 -4.66 3.86 1.91
C ILE A 7 -3.88 2.58 2.20
N SER A 8 -3.38 2.44 3.41
CA SER A 8 -2.72 1.22 3.85
C SER A 8 -3.36 0.66 5.12
N THR A 9 -3.35 -0.65 5.25
CA THR A 9 -3.84 -1.36 6.43
C THR A 9 -3.07 -2.65 6.67
N GLN A 10 -2.78 -2.95 7.92
CA GLN A 10 -2.22 -4.24 8.34
C GLN A 10 -3.30 -5.29 8.66
N ARG A 11 -4.56 -4.87 8.71
CA ARG A 11 -5.70 -5.76 8.99
C ARG A 11 -6.76 -5.66 7.90
N PRO A 12 -6.51 -6.26 6.72
CA PRO A 12 -7.45 -6.24 5.62
C PRO A 12 -8.63 -7.18 5.91
N THR A 13 -9.66 -6.63 6.52
CA THR A 13 -10.93 -7.32 6.75
C THR A 13 -12.02 -6.72 5.89
N THR A 14 -13.07 -7.47 5.60
CA THR A 14 -14.22 -7.01 4.81
C THR A 14 -14.94 -5.83 5.45
N ASN A 15 -14.84 -5.69 6.78
CA ASN A 15 -15.39 -4.55 7.51
C ASN A 15 -14.62 -3.25 7.29
N ILE A 16 -13.31 -3.35 7.00
CA ILE A 16 -12.44 -2.20 6.73
C ILE A 16 -12.40 -1.92 5.23
N ILE A 17 -12.13 -2.96 4.42
CA ILE A 17 -12.10 -2.86 2.97
C ILE A 17 -13.46 -3.25 2.41
N THR A 18 -14.36 -2.30 2.41
CA THR A 18 -15.72 -2.47 1.88
C THR A 18 -15.74 -2.42 0.36
N CYS A 19 -16.84 -2.88 -0.25
CA CYS A 19 -17.02 -2.77 -1.70
C CYS A 19 -16.98 -1.31 -2.20
N TRP A 20 -17.41 -0.35 -1.39
CA TRP A 20 -17.32 1.08 -1.71
C TRP A 20 -15.88 1.58 -1.82
N ILE A 21 -15.02 1.15 -0.90
CA ILE A 21 -13.58 1.46 -0.96
C ILE A 21 -12.98 0.83 -2.21
N LYS A 22 -13.25 -0.43 -2.48
CA LYS A 22 -12.75 -1.12 -3.67
C LYS A 22 -13.17 -0.45 -4.98
N ALA A 23 -14.40 0.06 -5.05
CA ALA A 23 -14.91 0.74 -6.22
C ALA A 23 -14.19 2.07 -6.50
N ASN A 24 -13.75 2.76 -5.45
CA ASN A 24 -13.08 4.06 -5.56
C ASN A 24 -11.55 3.94 -5.65
N PHE A 25 -10.97 2.79 -5.29
CA PHE A 25 -9.53 2.52 -5.32
C PHE A 25 -9.25 1.31 -6.23
N PRO A 26 -9.19 1.52 -7.54
CA PRO A 26 -8.98 0.43 -8.49
C PRO A 26 -7.56 -0.14 -8.42
N ALA A 27 -6.56 0.70 -8.16
CA ALA A 27 -5.18 0.25 -7.97
C ALA A 27 -4.99 -0.31 -6.56
N ARG A 28 -4.57 -1.57 -6.46
CA ARG A 28 -4.41 -2.28 -5.19
C ARG A 28 -3.11 -3.06 -5.16
N ILE A 29 -2.46 -3.03 -4.00
CA ILE A 29 -1.20 -3.72 -3.74
C ILE A 29 -1.41 -4.63 -2.53
N ALA A 30 -1.04 -5.88 -2.65
CA ALA A 30 -1.00 -6.83 -1.55
C ALA A 30 0.43 -7.34 -1.35
N PHE A 31 0.97 -7.09 -0.18
CA PHE A 31 2.17 -7.74 0.31
C PHE A 31 1.85 -9.13 0.87
N ARG A 32 2.85 -9.84 1.37
CA ARG A 32 2.64 -11.16 1.96
C ARG A 32 1.61 -11.13 3.08
N ILE A 33 0.62 -12.01 2.97
CA ILE A 33 -0.45 -12.15 3.95
C ILE A 33 -0.58 -13.61 4.33
N PRO A 34 -0.61 -13.97 5.62
CA PRO A 34 -0.62 -15.36 6.05
C PRO A 34 -1.93 -16.11 5.77
N ALA A 35 -2.96 -15.43 5.27
CA ALA A 35 -4.27 -16.04 5.06
C ALA A 35 -4.86 -15.70 3.68
N ARG A 36 -5.18 -16.71 2.91
CA ARG A 36 -5.78 -16.61 1.56
C ARG A 36 -7.07 -15.77 1.53
N CYS A 37 -7.90 -15.88 2.55
CA CYS A 37 -9.15 -15.09 2.62
C CYS A 37 -8.88 -13.58 2.64
N ARG A 38 -7.76 -13.15 3.21
CA ARG A 38 -7.37 -11.73 3.25
C ARG A 38 -6.80 -11.27 1.91
N SER A 39 -6.11 -12.16 1.18
CA SER A 39 -5.70 -11.89 -0.20
C SER A 39 -6.92 -11.58 -1.07
N ASN A 40 -7.94 -12.42 -1.01
CA ASN A 40 -9.20 -12.18 -1.72
C ASN A 40 -9.88 -10.86 -1.30
N THR A 41 -9.71 -10.44 -0.06
CA THR A 41 -10.28 -9.17 0.41
C THR A 41 -9.62 -7.97 -0.26
N ILE A 42 -8.33 -8.02 -0.55
CA ILE A 42 -7.59 -6.90 -1.15
C ILE A 42 -7.66 -6.93 -2.67
N ILE A 43 -7.20 -8.02 -3.28
CA ILE A 43 -6.98 -8.11 -4.74
C ILE A 43 -8.01 -8.99 -5.46
N ASP A 44 -9.06 -9.41 -4.77
CA ASP A 44 -10.15 -10.27 -5.27
C ASP A 44 -9.68 -11.64 -5.79
N CYS A 45 -8.46 -12.05 -5.44
CA CYS A 45 -7.92 -13.39 -5.75
C CYS A 45 -6.95 -13.86 -4.67
N GLY A 46 -6.63 -15.14 -4.69
CA GLY A 46 -5.56 -15.71 -3.89
C GLY A 46 -4.19 -15.39 -4.51
N GLY A 47 -3.13 -15.70 -3.76
CA GLY A 47 -1.75 -15.58 -4.23
C GLY A 47 -0.82 -14.83 -3.28
N ALA A 48 -1.33 -13.84 -2.55
CA ALA A 48 -0.53 -13.07 -1.60
C ALA A 48 0.00 -13.92 -0.42
N GLU A 49 -0.60 -15.07 -0.16
CA GLU A 49 -0.14 -16.03 0.85
C GLU A 49 1.16 -16.76 0.45
N TYR A 50 1.47 -16.80 -0.85
CA TYR A 50 2.67 -17.45 -1.38
C TYR A 50 3.86 -16.53 -1.58
N LEU A 51 3.68 -15.23 -1.34
CA LEU A 51 4.74 -14.25 -1.47
C LEU A 51 5.85 -14.49 -0.43
N ASN A 52 7.10 -14.18 -0.83
CA ASN A 52 8.27 -14.40 0.02
C ASN A 52 8.37 -13.39 1.18
N GLY A 53 7.74 -12.23 1.07
CA GLY A 53 7.95 -11.08 1.95
C GLY A 53 9.11 -10.21 1.47
N ASN A 54 9.60 -9.29 2.32
CA ASN A 54 10.71 -8.40 1.99
C ASN A 54 10.49 -7.56 0.72
N GLY A 55 9.30 -7.00 0.58
CA GLY A 55 8.93 -6.19 -0.57
C GLY A 55 8.32 -6.97 -1.75
N ASP A 56 8.20 -8.29 -1.63
CA ASP A 56 7.50 -9.10 -2.62
C ASP A 56 5.99 -8.82 -2.59
N MET A 57 5.39 -8.48 -3.73
CA MET A 57 4.02 -7.99 -3.78
C MET A 57 3.26 -8.41 -5.04
N LEU A 58 1.94 -8.46 -4.92
CA LEU A 58 1.00 -8.52 -6.03
C LEU A 58 0.37 -7.16 -6.25
N VAL A 59 0.45 -6.66 -7.46
CA VAL A 59 -0.14 -5.39 -7.88
C VAL A 59 -1.27 -5.65 -8.85
N ARG A 60 -2.45 -5.12 -8.56
CA ARG A 60 -3.59 -5.14 -9.44
C ARG A 60 -3.97 -3.72 -9.81
N LEU A 61 -3.97 -3.43 -11.08
CA LEU A 61 -4.40 -2.15 -11.63
C LEU A 61 -5.75 -2.38 -12.31
N ASP A 62 -6.77 -1.70 -11.79
CA ASP A 62 -8.14 -1.80 -12.29
C ASP A 62 -8.66 -3.26 -12.30
N SER A 63 -9.31 -3.69 -13.36
CA SER A 63 -9.89 -5.04 -13.53
C SER A 63 -8.92 -6.07 -14.12
N SER A 64 -7.64 -5.71 -14.28
CA SER A 64 -6.62 -6.61 -14.82
C SER A 64 -6.21 -7.71 -13.84
N ASP A 65 -5.59 -8.76 -14.35
CA ASP A 65 -4.98 -9.80 -13.53
C ASP A 65 -3.83 -9.22 -12.68
N PRO A 66 -3.64 -9.73 -11.45
CA PRO A 66 -2.55 -9.25 -10.60
C PRO A 66 -1.19 -9.58 -11.20
N VAL A 67 -0.29 -8.62 -11.16
CA VAL A 67 1.10 -8.76 -11.58
C VAL A 67 1.98 -8.94 -10.36
N HIS A 68 2.88 -9.93 -10.40
CA HIS A 68 3.87 -10.15 -9.36
C HIS A 68 5.06 -9.21 -9.56
N ILE A 69 5.38 -8.43 -8.53
CA ILE A 69 6.45 -7.45 -8.57
C ILE A 69 7.31 -7.58 -7.31
N GLN A 70 8.62 -7.49 -7.48
CA GLN A 70 9.55 -7.38 -6.37
C GLN A 70 9.82 -5.90 -6.10
N GLY A 71 9.36 -5.42 -4.95
CA GLY A 71 9.64 -4.07 -4.45
C GLY A 71 10.94 -4.01 -3.65
N ALA A 72 11.38 -2.79 -3.35
CA ALA A 72 12.48 -2.56 -2.43
C ALA A 72 12.06 -2.90 -1.00
N TYR A 73 12.94 -3.53 -0.25
CA TYR A 73 12.79 -3.72 1.18
C TYR A 73 13.47 -2.57 1.92
N ILE A 74 12.78 -2.00 2.90
CA ILE A 74 13.29 -0.90 3.73
C ILE A 74 13.28 -1.39 5.19
N GLU A 75 14.42 -1.28 5.86
CA GLU A 75 14.54 -1.60 7.27
C GLU A 75 14.04 -0.44 8.16
N ASP A 76 13.61 -0.76 9.38
CA ASP A 76 13.13 0.24 10.34
C ASP A 76 14.14 1.37 10.60
N LYS A 77 15.43 1.02 10.64
CA LYS A 77 16.52 2.01 10.79
C LYS A 77 16.62 3.00 9.62
N GLU A 78 16.30 2.53 8.42
CA GLU A 78 16.29 3.39 7.23
C GLU A 78 15.07 4.31 7.26
N ILE A 79 13.93 3.82 7.71
CA ILE A 79 12.72 4.62 7.92
C ILE A 79 13.00 5.74 8.94
N GLU A 80 13.61 5.43 10.08
CA GLU A 80 13.99 6.42 11.09
C GLU A 80 14.93 7.50 10.53
N ARG A 81 15.89 7.10 9.71
CA ARG A 81 16.81 8.05 9.05
C ARG A 81 16.07 8.97 8.08
N ILE A 82 15.18 8.43 7.26
CA ILE A 82 14.39 9.20 6.30
C ILE A 82 13.47 10.18 7.03
N VAL A 83 12.77 9.71 8.05
CA VAL A 83 11.86 10.56 8.84
C VAL A 83 12.63 11.69 9.55
N SER A 84 13.78 11.37 10.14
CA SER A 84 14.65 12.38 10.79
C SER A 84 15.16 13.42 9.78
N TYR A 85 15.54 12.99 8.59
CA TYR A 85 15.95 13.88 7.51
C TYR A 85 14.83 14.82 7.07
N ILE A 86 13.62 14.28 6.88
CA ILE A 86 12.46 15.09 6.49
C ILE A 86 12.09 16.09 7.60
N ALA A 87 12.16 15.67 8.86
CA ALA A 87 11.86 16.53 10.01
C ALA A 87 12.85 17.68 10.18
N GLN A 88 14.10 17.53 9.69
CA GLN A 88 15.13 18.58 9.71
C GLN A 88 14.97 19.59 8.56
N GLN A 89 14.19 19.25 7.53
CA GLN A 89 13.88 20.21 6.47
C GLN A 89 12.94 21.27 7.03
N GLU A 90 13.22 22.52 6.71
CA GLU A 90 12.33 23.62 7.07
C GLU A 90 10.90 23.32 6.56
N SER A 91 9.91 23.56 7.41
CA SER A 91 8.53 23.28 7.11
C SER A 91 8.14 23.94 5.79
N TYR A 92 7.93 23.12 4.77
CA TYR A 92 7.40 23.57 3.49
C TYR A 92 6.02 24.17 3.73
N ASP A 93 5.84 25.40 3.29
CA ASP A 93 4.60 26.14 3.44
C ASP A 93 3.42 25.32 2.89
N SER A 94 2.51 24.92 3.76
CA SER A 94 1.39 24.00 3.49
C SER A 94 0.38 24.52 2.44
N SER A 95 0.61 25.72 1.91
CA SER A 95 -0.21 26.33 0.85
C SER A 95 0.07 25.83 -0.56
N LYS A 96 1.12 24.99 -0.77
CA LYS A 96 1.59 24.59 -2.10
C LYS A 96 1.73 23.11 -2.36
N SER A 97 1.46 22.19 -1.44
CA SER A 97 1.58 20.76 -1.71
C SER A 97 0.29 20.00 -1.43
N SER A 98 -0.18 19.31 -2.44
CA SER A 98 -1.35 18.43 -2.43
C SER A 98 -0.98 16.93 -2.51
N ASP A 99 0.27 16.55 -2.31
CA ASP A 99 0.71 15.17 -2.46
C ASP A 99 1.21 14.59 -1.14
N ILE A 100 0.39 13.75 -0.52
CA ILE A 100 0.81 12.92 0.62
C ILE A 100 0.74 11.46 0.16
N THR A 101 1.90 10.80 0.11
CA THR A 101 1.99 9.36 -0.18
C THR A 101 2.44 8.64 1.08
N ILE A 102 1.61 7.75 1.61
CA ILE A 102 1.93 6.90 2.76
C ILE A 102 1.77 5.45 2.34
N CYS A 103 2.88 4.71 2.33
CA CYS A 103 2.90 3.26 2.14
C CYS A 103 3.43 2.61 3.43
N THR A 104 2.64 1.71 4.04
CA THR A 104 3.08 0.87 5.16
C THR A 104 2.87 -0.61 4.83
N GLU A 105 3.83 -1.41 5.17
CA GLU A 105 3.75 -2.88 5.11
C GLU A 105 2.85 -3.45 6.20
#